data_f1549ef5b5e6bd4b9042b73cc068a0b8
#
_entry.id   f1549ef5b5e6bd4b9042b73cc068a0b8
#
_cell.length_a   1.000
_cell.length_b   1.000
_cell.length_c   1.000
_cell.angle_alpha   90.00
_cell.angle_beta   90.00
_cell.angle_gamma   90.00
#
_symmetry.space_group_name_H-M   'P 1'
#
loop_
_entity.id
_entity.type
_entity.pdbx_description
1 polymer ?
#
loop_
_entity_poly.entity_id
_entity_poly.type
_entity_poly.pdbx_seq_one_letter_code
_entity_poly.pdbx_strand_id
1 'polypeptide(L)'
;MPERAFPLLPTTVVGSYAIPSWLWAAYEKIEAGGFGPMDLKETEDDAVEMAIRDQERAGLDVISDGEMRRQGFIVSIFNYFTGLRPLAPRRRVGILSYDGHIFYEPTERLTAPDGLGMRRELAYLRNATTRSFKITCPGPWTLATQMRPGGPYRDRRAIAADLASIINAEFRALAAEGARQLQIDEVYQSFLMDAKDLVDFYNRCVDGVRVEKLCFHICFGTLEGFSFSERSYRPLFPAILETRTDQFLLEFANRELSEIGLWREFGCRQELGAGVVDLKNFYVEKPEVVARRIRRLLEHVPVDRLWINPDCGLARLPRYLGFEKLKAMVAGTRIVREELAAR
;
A
#
# COMPACT_ATOMS: atom_id res chain seq x y z
N MET A 1 1.58 -23.99 23.20
CA MET A 1 1.92 -23.27 21.97
C MET A 1 2.11 -21.82 22.36
N PRO A 2 3.08 -21.07 21.81
CA PRO A 2 3.13 -19.62 22.07
C PRO A 2 1.80 -19.01 21.64
N GLU A 3 1.28 -18.11 22.45
CA GLU A 3 0.04 -17.37 22.17
C GLU A 3 0.22 -16.60 20.85
N ARG A 4 -0.68 -16.81 19.89
CA ARG A 4 -0.61 -16.11 18.59
C ARG A 4 -0.94 -14.64 18.82
N ALA A 5 -0.12 -13.75 18.29
CA ALA A 5 -0.36 -12.31 18.35
C ALA A 5 -1.67 -11.89 17.64
N PHE A 6 -2.14 -12.71 16.67
CA PHE A 6 -3.37 -12.46 15.89
C PHE A 6 -4.21 -13.74 15.79
N PRO A 7 -5.55 -13.62 15.58
CA PRO A 7 -6.39 -14.77 15.26
C PRO A 7 -5.95 -15.42 13.93
N LEU A 8 -6.46 -16.63 13.62
CA LEU A 8 -6.28 -17.22 12.29
C LEU A 8 -6.86 -16.29 11.22
N LEU A 9 -6.27 -16.28 10.03
CA LEU A 9 -6.69 -15.42 8.90
C LEU A 9 -6.75 -13.94 9.29
N PRO A 10 -5.68 -13.31 9.81
CA PRO A 10 -5.74 -11.94 10.26
C PRO A 10 -6.17 -11.01 9.10
N THR A 11 -6.98 -9.99 9.42
CA THR A 11 -7.51 -9.04 8.45
C THR A 11 -6.73 -7.73 8.49
N THR A 12 -6.41 -7.18 7.31
CA THR A 12 -5.68 -5.91 7.19
C THR A 12 -6.13 -5.13 5.95
N VAL A 13 -5.71 -3.89 5.83
CA VAL A 13 -5.75 -3.09 4.60
C VAL A 13 -4.43 -3.19 3.84
N VAL A 14 -4.38 -2.71 2.61
CA VAL A 14 -3.11 -2.50 1.91
C VAL A 14 -2.42 -1.26 2.46
N GLY A 15 -3.06 -0.11 2.46
CA GLY A 15 -2.53 1.14 3.00
C GLY A 15 -3.59 2.23 2.95
N SER A 16 -3.79 2.83 1.78
CA SER A 16 -4.72 3.94 1.62
C SER A 16 -6.17 3.55 1.92
N TYR A 17 -6.86 4.42 2.64
CA TYR A 17 -8.30 4.36 2.88
C TYR A 17 -9.05 5.27 1.91
N ALA A 18 -10.35 5.09 1.79
CA ALA A 18 -11.21 5.84 0.88
C ALA A 18 -11.25 7.33 1.24
N ILE A 19 -10.82 8.18 0.32
CA ILE A 19 -10.75 9.63 0.53
C ILE A 19 -12.16 10.22 0.50
N PRO A 20 -12.63 10.87 1.57
CA PRO A 20 -13.96 11.46 1.61
C PRO A 20 -14.05 12.71 0.71
N SER A 21 -15.27 13.02 0.25
CA SER A 21 -15.51 14.15 -0.66
C SER A 21 -15.05 15.50 -0.10
N TRP A 22 -15.20 15.71 1.21
CA TRP A 22 -14.77 16.95 1.85
C TRP A 22 -13.23 17.12 1.82
N LEU A 23 -12.48 16.01 1.90
CA LEU A 23 -11.02 16.06 1.82
C LEU A 23 -10.54 16.36 0.38
N TRP A 24 -11.24 15.84 -0.63
CA TRP A 24 -10.99 16.23 -2.01
C TRP A 24 -11.17 17.75 -2.22
N ALA A 25 -12.25 18.33 -1.67
CA ALA A 25 -12.48 19.77 -1.71
C ALA A 25 -11.45 20.56 -0.92
N ALA A 26 -10.94 20.01 0.19
CA ALA A 26 -9.87 20.63 0.96
C ALA A 26 -8.55 20.64 0.18
N TYR A 27 -8.21 19.58 -0.55
CA TYR A 27 -7.00 19.53 -1.38
C TYR A 27 -6.95 20.66 -2.42
N GLU A 28 -8.08 20.98 -3.06
CA GLU A 28 -8.14 22.11 -4.00
C GLU A 28 -7.79 23.45 -3.32
N LYS A 29 -8.25 23.66 -2.09
CA LYS A 29 -7.93 24.87 -1.31
C LYS A 29 -6.49 24.90 -0.84
N ILE A 30 -5.94 23.73 -0.47
CA ILE A 30 -4.53 23.58 -0.07
C ILE A 30 -3.62 23.94 -1.26
N GLU A 31 -3.90 23.40 -2.44
CA GLU A 31 -3.12 23.68 -3.66
C GLU A 31 -3.21 25.16 -4.06
N ALA A 32 -4.34 25.80 -3.82
CA ALA A 32 -4.52 27.24 -4.07
C ALA A 32 -3.86 28.14 -2.99
N GLY A 33 -3.22 27.55 -1.97
CA GLY A 33 -2.60 28.29 -0.87
C GLY A 33 -3.61 28.94 0.08
N GLY A 34 -4.85 28.47 0.10
CA GLY A 34 -5.93 29.02 0.91
C GLY A 34 -5.96 28.53 2.36
N PHE A 35 -5.10 27.56 2.72
CA PHE A 35 -4.99 27.02 4.09
C PHE A 35 -3.68 27.46 4.75
N GLY A 36 -3.81 27.89 6.01
CA GLY A 36 -2.65 28.05 6.89
C GLY A 36 -2.14 26.72 7.44
N PRO A 37 -0.97 26.72 8.10
CA PRO A 37 -0.41 25.47 8.68
C PRO A 37 -1.32 24.78 9.69
N MET A 38 -2.12 25.53 10.44
CA MET A 38 -3.07 24.97 11.43
C MET A 38 -4.27 24.35 10.75
N ASP A 39 -4.83 25.02 9.74
CA ASP A 39 -5.96 24.48 8.96
C ASP A 39 -5.58 23.18 8.25
N LEU A 40 -4.36 23.14 7.70
CA LEU A 40 -3.82 21.94 7.06
C LEU A 40 -3.68 20.80 8.07
N LYS A 41 -3.07 21.09 9.22
CA LYS A 41 -2.88 20.11 10.29
C LYS A 41 -4.20 19.53 10.79
N GLU A 42 -5.19 20.38 11.07
CA GLU A 42 -6.51 19.97 11.54
C GLU A 42 -7.22 19.09 10.48
N THR A 43 -7.23 19.53 9.23
CA THR A 43 -7.82 18.76 8.12
C THR A 43 -7.19 17.38 7.98
N GLU A 44 -5.87 17.28 8.05
CA GLU A 44 -5.16 16.02 7.97
C GLU A 44 -5.43 15.12 9.18
N ASP A 45 -5.43 15.69 10.39
CA ASP A 45 -5.68 14.94 11.62
C ASP A 45 -7.11 14.39 11.65
N ASP A 46 -8.12 15.15 11.26
CA ASP A 46 -9.51 14.72 11.14
C ASP A 46 -9.66 13.59 10.11
N ALA A 47 -8.96 13.71 8.98
CA ALA A 47 -9.01 12.69 7.94
C ALA A 47 -8.38 11.36 8.41
N VAL A 48 -7.25 11.42 9.12
CA VAL A 48 -6.61 10.22 9.69
C VAL A 48 -7.49 9.61 10.78
N GLU A 49 -8.04 10.42 11.68
CA GLU A 49 -8.93 9.94 12.75
C GLU A 49 -10.15 9.22 12.15
N MET A 50 -10.77 9.80 11.13
CA MET A 50 -11.88 9.18 10.40
C MET A 50 -11.48 7.83 9.81
N ALA A 51 -10.30 7.75 9.16
CA ALA A 51 -9.82 6.52 8.54
C ALA A 51 -9.55 5.42 9.58
N ILE A 52 -8.94 5.77 10.72
CA ILE A 52 -8.69 4.85 11.83
C ILE A 52 -10.03 4.31 12.36
N ARG A 53 -10.99 5.19 12.69
CA ARG A 53 -12.27 4.78 13.26
C ARG A 53 -13.11 3.91 12.33
N ASP A 54 -13.10 4.20 11.03
CA ASP A 54 -13.81 3.36 10.07
C ASP A 54 -13.19 1.96 9.97
N GLN A 55 -11.86 1.84 9.97
CA GLN A 55 -11.16 0.56 9.97
C GLN A 55 -11.41 -0.23 11.27
N GLU A 56 -11.36 0.41 12.42
CA GLU A 56 -11.70 -0.20 13.73
C GLU A 56 -13.16 -0.69 13.77
N ARG A 57 -14.10 0.14 13.31
CA ARG A 57 -15.53 -0.21 13.24
C ARG A 57 -15.82 -1.33 12.23
N ALA A 58 -15.06 -1.42 11.15
CA ALA A 58 -15.13 -2.55 10.23
C ALA A 58 -14.61 -3.84 10.86
N GLY A 59 -13.83 -3.76 11.95
CA GLY A 59 -13.34 -4.90 12.71
C GLY A 59 -12.01 -5.47 12.21
N LEU A 60 -11.17 -4.67 11.55
CA LEU A 60 -9.86 -5.09 11.10
C LEU A 60 -8.90 -5.40 12.26
N ASP A 61 -8.04 -6.38 12.09
CA ASP A 61 -7.01 -6.76 13.07
C ASP A 61 -5.77 -5.85 13.00
N VAL A 62 -5.38 -5.43 11.77
CA VAL A 62 -4.27 -4.50 11.52
C VAL A 62 -4.75 -3.38 10.62
N ILE A 63 -4.52 -2.13 11.02
CA ILE A 63 -4.98 -0.91 10.33
C ILE A 63 -3.80 -0.07 9.81
N SER A 64 -4.11 1.03 9.12
CA SER A 64 -3.19 2.08 8.73
C SER A 64 -3.78 3.46 9.09
N ASP A 65 -3.01 4.53 8.92
CA ASP A 65 -3.52 5.91 8.97
C ASP A 65 -4.38 6.29 7.75
N GLY A 66 -4.55 5.35 6.80
CA GLY A 66 -5.28 5.54 5.56
C GLY A 66 -4.53 6.38 4.54
N GLU A 67 -3.28 6.75 4.79
CA GLU A 67 -2.46 7.63 3.94
C GLU A 67 -3.11 9.00 3.69
N MET A 68 -3.94 9.45 4.62
CA MET A 68 -4.75 10.65 4.48
C MET A 68 -3.95 11.94 4.37
N ARG A 69 -2.68 11.93 4.83
CA ARG A 69 -1.77 13.08 4.75
C ARG A 69 -1.05 13.18 3.41
N ARG A 70 -1.22 12.18 2.52
CA ARG A 70 -0.40 12.05 1.31
C ARG A 70 -1.02 12.66 0.05
N GLN A 71 -2.18 13.26 0.13
CA GLN A 71 -2.93 13.84 -1.02
C GLN A 71 -3.05 12.86 -2.20
N GLY A 72 -3.39 11.63 -1.89
CA GLY A 72 -3.25 10.49 -2.79
C GLY A 72 -1.98 9.71 -2.49
N PHE A 73 -1.86 8.53 -3.01
CA PHE A 73 -0.83 7.54 -2.62
C PHE A 73 0.62 8.05 -2.68
N ILE A 74 0.98 8.86 -3.68
CA ILE A 74 2.37 9.27 -3.92
C ILE A 74 2.59 10.79 -4.04
N VAL A 75 1.53 11.60 -4.19
CA VAL A 75 1.69 13.00 -4.65
C VAL A 75 2.51 13.82 -3.66
N SER A 76 2.15 13.82 -2.39
CA SER A 76 2.84 14.63 -1.39
C SER A 76 4.24 14.12 -1.02
N ILE A 77 4.57 12.86 -1.34
CA ILE A 77 5.90 12.31 -1.06
C ILE A 77 6.99 13.05 -1.84
N PHE A 78 6.67 13.53 -3.04
CA PHE A 78 7.64 14.30 -3.83
C PHE A 78 8.04 15.63 -3.18
N ASN A 79 7.25 16.16 -2.26
CA ASN A 79 7.56 17.39 -1.54
C ASN A 79 8.68 17.21 -0.49
N TYR A 80 9.02 16.00 -0.12
CA TYR A 80 10.11 15.70 0.83
C TYR A 80 11.48 15.60 0.16
N PHE A 81 11.51 15.45 -1.17
CA PHE A 81 12.77 15.38 -1.90
C PHE A 81 13.32 16.77 -2.23
N THR A 82 14.62 16.91 -2.08
CA THR A 82 15.39 18.02 -2.69
C THR A 82 15.94 17.60 -4.05
N GLY A 83 16.31 18.56 -4.88
CA GLY A 83 16.87 18.29 -6.20
C GLY A 83 15.84 17.86 -7.25
N LEU A 84 14.54 18.09 -7.01
CA LEU A 84 13.46 17.84 -7.95
C LEU A 84 12.85 19.14 -8.47
N ARG A 85 12.47 19.14 -9.74
CA ARG A 85 11.56 20.15 -10.30
C ARG A 85 10.31 19.48 -10.86
N PRO A 86 9.12 20.07 -10.66
CA PRO A 86 7.90 19.60 -11.30
C PRO A 86 7.94 19.93 -12.80
N LEU A 87 7.41 19.03 -13.62
CA LEU A 87 7.20 19.23 -15.05
C LEU A 87 5.73 19.57 -15.30
N ALA A 88 5.48 20.41 -16.30
CA ALA A 88 4.12 20.71 -16.71
C ALA A 88 3.36 19.42 -17.06
N PRO A 89 2.11 19.24 -16.61
CA PRO A 89 1.31 18.08 -16.96
C PRO A 89 1.09 18.05 -18.48
N ARG A 90 1.12 16.84 -19.05
CA ARG A 90 0.92 16.65 -20.51
C ARG A 90 -0.48 17.02 -20.98
N ARG A 91 -1.45 16.98 -20.10
CA ARG A 91 -2.84 17.37 -20.34
C ARG A 91 -3.30 18.22 -19.18
N ARG A 92 -3.86 19.39 -19.48
CA ARG A 92 -4.45 20.29 -18.49
C ARG A 92 -5.83 20.71 -18.96
N VAL A 93 -6.83 20.23 -18.29
CA VAL A 93 -8.25 20.52 -18.55
C VAL A 93 -8.83 21.43 -17.46
N GLY A 94 -8.16 21.51 -16.29
CA GLY A 94 -8.64 22.23 -15.12
C GLY A 94 -9.64 21.44 -14.29
N ILE A 95 -9.69 20.12 -14.49
CA ILE A 95 -10.50 19.19 -13.71
C ILE A 95 -9.55 18.17 -13.09
N LEU A 96 -9.46 18.15 -11.77
CA LEU A 96 -8.45 17.41 -11.01
C LEU A 96 -8.29 15.94 -11.44
N SER A 97 -9.40 15.24 -11.71
CA SER A 97 -9.36 13.82 -12.11
C SER A 97 -9.05 13.59 -13.59
N TYR A 98 -9.12 14.64 -14.42
CA TYR A 98 -8.86 14.57 -15.86
C TYR A 98 -7.53 15.19 -16.27
N ASP A 99 -6.91 15.96 -15.39
CA ASP A 99 -5.60 16.51 -15.64
C ASP A 99 -4.54 15.40 -15.61
N GLY A 100 -3.54 15.55 -16.47
CA GLY A 100 -2.42 14.61 -16.48
C GLY A 100 -1.66 14.68 -15.15
N HIS A 101 -1.12 13.55 -14.71
CA HIS A 101 -0.25 13.53 -13.53
C HIS A 101 0.96 14.44 -13.72
N ILE A 102 1.37 15.11 -12.64
CA ILE A 102 2.61 15.85 -12.58
C ILE A 102 3.76 14.83 -12.60
N PHE A 103 4.68 15.03 -13.52
CA PHE A 103 5.96 14.33 -13.52
C PHE A 103 7.02 15.23 -12.90
N TYR A 104 8.09 14.62 -12.44
CA TYR A 104 9.21 15.33 -11.86
C TYR A 104 10.48 15.04 -12.65
N GLU A 105 11.44 15.94 -12.58
CA GLU A 105 12.77 15.75 -13.16
C GLU A 105 13.83 16.08 -12.11
N PRO A 106 14.71 15.15 -11.77
CA PRO A 106 15.85 15.44 -10.93
C PRO A 106 16.78 16.45 -11.60
N THR A 107 17.14 17.50 -10.90
CA THR A 107 18.14 18.51 -11.31
C THR A 107 19.48 18.26 -10.63
N GLU A 108 19.44 17.61 -9.47
CA GLU A 108 20.58 17.25 -8.63
C GLU A 108 20.40 15.85 -8.09
N ARG A 109 21.38 15.35 -7.34
CA ARG A 109 21.21 14.09 -6.61
C ARG A 109 20.10 14.20 -5.58
N LEU A 110 19.16 13.26 -5.61
CA LEU A 110 18.01 13.25 -4.71
C LEU A 110 18.45 13.05 -3.26
N THR A 111 17.90 13.85 -2.36
CA THR A 111 17.99 13.66 -0.92
C THR A 111 16.65 13.95 -0.26
N ALA A 112 16.44 13.43 0.94
CA ALA A 112 15.29 13.72 1.80
C ALA A 112 15.83 13.99 3.23
N PRO A 113 16.35 15.18 3.50
CA PRO A 113 17.07 15.48 4.75
C PRO A 113 16.19 15.33 5.98
N ASP A 114 14.88 15.61 5.86
CA ASP A 114 13.90 15.52 6.94
C ASP A 114 13.09 14.22 6.92
N GLY A 115 13.54 13.22 6.12
CA GLY A 115 12.82 11.96 5.91
C GLY A 115 11.68 12.09 4.90
N LEU A 116 10.80 11.10 4.88
CA LEU A 116 9.67 11.00 3.93
C LEU A 116 8.30 11.30 4.57
N GLY A 117 8.30 11.80 5.82
CA GLY A 117 7.09 12.18 6.55
C GLY A 117 6.40 11.04 7.30
N MET A 118 6.82 9.79 7.13
CA MET A 118 6.17 8.62 7.73
C MET A 118 6.37 8.53 9.26
N ARG A 119 7.41 9.16 9.79
CA ARG A 119 7.61 9.30 11.24
C ARG A 119 6.48 10.09 11.90
N ARG A 120 5.91 11.09 11.21
CA ARG A 120 4.72 11.83 11.67
C ARG A 120 3.48 10.92 11.69
N GLU A 121 3.32 10.06 10.68
CA GLU A 121 2.25 9.07 10.61
C GLU A 121 2.36 8.07 11.77
N LEU A 122 3.56 7.54 12.03
CA LEU A 122 3.84 6.65 13.17
C LEU A 122 3.50 7.31 14.51
N ALA A 123 3.95 8.54 14.73
CA ALA A 123 3.71 9.28 15.97
C ALA A 123 2.21 9.50 16.21
N TYR A 124 1.45 9.78 15.16
CA TYR A 124 0.00 9.96 15.26
C TYR A 124 -0.71 8.64 15.58
N LEU A 125 -0.44 7.58 14.84
CA LEU A 125 -1.06 6.26 15.03
C LEU A 125 -0.87 5.71 16.44
N ARG A 126 0.30 5.89 17.03
CA ARG A 126 0.59 5.46 18.42
C ARG A 126 -0.33 6.06 19.46
N ASN A 127 -0.77 7.29 19.23
CA ASN A 127 -1.63 8.02 20.15
C ASN A 127 -3.11 7.86 19.82
N ALA A 128 -3.45 7.53 18.57
CA ALA A 128 -4.82 7.50 18.09
C ALA A 128 -5.49 6.11 18.23
N THR A 129 -4.73 5.02 18.33
CA THR A 129 -5.31 3.67 18.38
C THR A 129 -4.53 2.72 19.29
N THR A 130 -5.24 1.72 19.82
CA THR A 130 -4.65 0.56 20.49
C THR A 130 -4.56 -0.67 19.59
N ARG A 131 -5.09 -0.58 18.35
CA ARG A 131 -4.98 -1.66 17.36
C ARG A 131 -3.56 -1.78 16.85
N SER A 132 -3.20 -2.98 16.41
CA SER A 132 -2.00 -3.14 15.60
C SER A 132 -2.13 -2.36 14.31
N PHE A 133 -1.05 -1.75 13.87
CA PHE A 133 -1.02 -0.96 12.65
C PHE A 133 0.29 -1.16 11.89
N LYS A 134 0.28 -0.78 10.62
CA LYS A 134 1.45 -0.76 9.76
C LYS A 134 1.67 0.62 9.16
N ILE A 135 2.93 0.90 8.82
CA ILE A 135 3.34 2.06 8.02
C ILE A 135 3.69 1.57 6.62
N THR A 136 3.17 2.25 5.61
CA THR A 136 3.38 1.92 4.20
C THR A 136 4.29 2.95 3.53
N CYS A 137 5.01 2.55 2.51
CA CYS A 137 5.86 3.42 1.70
C CYS A 137 5.77 3.03 0.23
N PRO A 138 5.53 3.97 -0.69
CA PRO A 138 5.68 3.68 -2.10
C PRO A 138 7.08 3.18 -2.41
N GLY A 139 7.18 2.15 -3.23
CA GLY A 139 8.45 1.55 -3.60
C GLY A 139 9.29 2.46 -4.51
N PRO A 140 10.60 2.22 -4.54
CA PRO A 140 11.52 3.07 -5.27
C PRO A 140 11.25 3.08 -6.78
N TRP A 141 10.81 1.97 -7.35
CA TRP A 141 10.44 1.92 -8.76
C TRP A 141 9.15 2.67 -9.05
N THR A 142 8.14 2.49 -8.21
CA THR A 142 6.88 3.24 -8.29
C THR A 142 7.14 4.75 -8.30
N LEU A 143 7.98 5.25 -7.41
CA LEU A 143 8.37 6.66 -7.39
C LEU A 143 9.18 7.07 -8.63
N ALA A 144 10.13 6.25 -9.05
CA ALA A 144 10.97 6.53 -10.23
C ALA A 144 10.16 6.59 -11.54
N THR A 145 9.02 5.86 -11.63
CA THR A 145 8.15 5.93 -12.82
C THR A 145 7.51 7.30 -13.02
N GLN A 146 7.35 8.08 -11.94
CA GLN A 146 6.85 9.47 -12.00
C GLN A 146 7.96 10.48 -12.28
N MET A 147 9.20 10.03 -12.49
CA MET A 147 10.32 10.89 -12.79
C MET A 147 10.83 10.67 -14.23
N ARG A 148 11.17 11.75 -14.88
CA ARG A 148 11.94 11.73 -16.12
C ARG A 148 13.42 11.78 -15.77
N PRO A 149 14.28 10.89 -16.28
CA PRO A 149 15.70 10.98 -16.05
C PRO A 149 16.25 12.35 -16.45
N GLY A 150 17.10 12.93 -15.59
CA GLY A 150 17.69 14.25 -15.74
C GLY A 150 18.74 14.49 -14.67
N GLY A 151 19.46 15.61 -14.75
CA GLY A 151 20.56 15.90 -13.84
C GLY A 151 21.62 14.79 -13.85
N PRO A 152 21.96 14.23 -12.67
CA PRO A 152 22.97 13.16 -12.58
C PRO A 152 22.45 11.78 -12.99
N TYR A 153 21.15 11.62 -13.29
CA TYR A 153 20.53 10.32 -13.54
C TYR A 153 20.34 10.07 -15.04
N ARG A 154 21.00 9.05 -15.56
CA ARG A 154 20.92 8.63 -16.96
C ARG A 154 19.63 7.86 -17.29
N ASP A 155 19.06 7.18 -16.31
CA ASP A 155 17.89 6.32 -16.45
C ASP A 155 17.10 6.20 -15.14
N ARG A 156 15.89 5.62 -15.20
CA ARG A 156 15.03 5.42 -14.04
C ARG A 156 15.60 4.42 -13.03
N ARG A 157 16.42 3.47 -13.47
CA ARG A 157 17.05 2.50 -12.59
C ARG A 157 18.04 3.20 -11.64
N ALA A 158 18.79 4.18 -12.14
CA ALA A 158 19.69 4.99 -11.33
C ALA A 158 18.91 5.83 -10.29
N ILE A 159 17.74 6.37 -10.68
CA ILE A 159 16.84 7.09 -9.76
C ILE A 159 16.32 6.12 -8.68
N ALA A 160 15.79 4.96 -9.07
CA ALA A 160 15.27 3.97 -8.14
C ALA A 160 16.32 3.47 -7.14
N ALA A 161 17.58 3.38 -7.57
CA ALA A 161 18.69 3.00 -6.71
C ALA A 161 18.95 3.99 -5.57
N ASP A 162 18.90 5.30 -5.86
CA ASP A 162 19.05 6.34 -4.83
C ASP A 162 17.80 6.41 -3.94
N LEU A 163 16.59 6.30 -4.54
CA LEU A 163 15.34 6.24 -3.79
C LEU A 163 15.32 5.06 -2.80
N ALA A 164 15.81 3.89 -3.20
CA ALA A 164 15.90 2.74 -2.31
C ALA A 164 16.77 3.02 -1.07
N SER A 165 17.84 3.80 -1.24
CA SER A 165 18.70 4.20 -0.13
C SER A 165 18.02 5.22 0.80
N ILE A 166 17.25 6.15 0.23
CA ILE A 166 16.46 7.14 0.99
C ILE A 166 15.37 6.43 1.79
N ILE A 167 14.63 5.50 1.16
CA ILE A 167 13.59 4.69 1.83
C ILE A 167 14.22 3.84 2.95
N ASN A 168 15.40 3.27 2.73
CA ASN A 168 16.11 2.53 3.77
C ASN A 168 16.41 3.40 5.00
N ALA A 169 16.86 4.64 4.79
CA ALA A 169 17.11 5.57 5.89
C ALA A 169 15.83 5.86 6.69
N GLU A 170 14.71 6.10 6.00
CA GLU A 170 13.40 6.31 6.63
C GLU A 170 12.96 5.05 7.41
N PHE A 171 13.08 3.85 6.83
CA PHE A 171 12.69 2.61 7.48
C PHE A 171 13.54 2.28 8.71
N ARG A 172 14.84 2.59 8.67
CA ARG A 172 15.70 2.46 9.85
C ARG A 172 15.29 3.42 10.97
N ALA A 173 14.92 4.65 10.62
CA ALA A 173 14.42 5.64 11.59
C ALA A 173 13.08 5.19 12.19
N LEU A 174 12.14 4.73 11.37
CA LEU A 174 10.86 4.17 11.82
C LEU A 174 11.05 2.96 12.76
N ALA A 175 11.96 2.05 12.42
CA ALA A 175 12.28 0.90 13.25
C ALA A 175 12.89 1.32 14.61
N ALA A 176 13.80 2.29 14.61
CA ALA A 176 14.38 2.86 15.83
C ALA A 176 13.34 3.55 16.71
N GLU A 177 12.33 4.16 16.11
CA GLU A 177 11.17 4.72 16.80
C GLU A 177 10.11 3.67 17.17
N GLY A 178 10.34 2.38 16.88
CA GLY A 178 9.54 1.23 17.28
C GLY A 178 8.33 0.98 16.39
N ALA A 179 8.36 1.31 15.13
CA ALA A 179 7.43 0.76 14.15
C ALA A 179 7.55 -0.78 14.15
N ARG A 180 6.41 -1.47 14.16
CA ARG A 180 6.37 -2.94 14.23
C ARG A 180 6.19 -3.60 12.87
N GLN A 181 5.43 -2.97 11.97
CA GLN A 181 5.16 -3.48 10.63
C GLN A 181 5.43 -2.38 9.61
N LEU A 182 6.29 -2.66 8.64
CA LEU A 182 6.64 -1.75 7.54
C LEU A 182 6.33 -2.43 6.21
N GLN A 183 5.76 -1.68 5.29
CA GLN A 183 5.36 -2.18 3.97
C GLN A 183 5.93 -1.32 2.84
N ILE A 184 6.44 -1.96 1.81
CA ILE A 184 6.78 -1.35 0.53
C ILE A 184 5.67 -1.66 -0.48
N ASP A 185 5.28 -0.64 -1.26
CA ASP A 185 4.21 -0.75 -2.27
C ASP A 185 4.76 -0.48 -3.67
N GLU A 186 4.93 -1.53 -4.46
CA GLU A 186 5.23 -1.40 -5.88
C GLU A 186 3.96 -1.61 -6.70
N VAL A 187 3.37 -0.50 -7.14
CA VAL A 187 2.02 -0.50 -7.72
C VAL A 187 1.99 -0.25 -9.22
N TYR A 188 2.97 0.44 -9.76
CA TYR A 188 2.99 0.75 -11.18
C TYR A 188 4.09 -0.02 -11.89
N GLN A 189 3.72 -0.71 -12.96
CA GLN A 189 4.70 -1.20 -13.93
C GLN A 189 5.82 -2.07 -13.34
N SER A 190 5.59 -2.68 -12.15
CA SER A 190 6.51 -3.69 -11.60
C SER A 190 6.82 -4.77 -12.65
N PHE A 191 5.88 -5.00 -13.55
CA PHE A 191 5.98 -5.97 -14.66
C PHE A 191 6.75 -5.45 -15.88
N LEU A 192 7.14 -4.18 -15.91
CA LEU A 192 8.03 -3.61 -16.92
C LEU A 192 9.49 -3.58 -16.46
N MET A 193 9.75 -4.04 -15.24
CA MET A 193 11.07 -4.18 -14.66
C MET A 193 11.48 -5.65 -14.63
N ASP A 194 12.77 -5.91 -14.76
CA ASP A 194 13.32 -7.23 -14.48
C ASP A 194 13.02 -7.61 -13.02
N ALA A 195 12.56 -8.84 -12.81
CA ALA A 195 12.23 -9.34 -11.48
C ALA A 195 13.42 -9.26 -10.50
N LYS A 196 14.65 -9.40 -10.99
CA LYS A 196 15.87 -9.25 -10.17
C LYS A 196 16.06 -7.82 -9.70
N ASP A 197 15.80 -6.83 -10.56
CA ASP A 197 15.89 -5.42 -10.16
C ASP A 197 14.86 -5.10 -9.07
N LEU A 198 13.66 -5.64 -9.18
CA LEU A 198 12.62 -5.51 -8.16
C LEU A 198 13.09 -6.07 -6.81
N VAL A 199 13.66 -7.27 -6.83
CA VAL A 199 14.24 -7.93 -5.64
C VAL A 199 15.38 -7.10 -5.05
N ASP A 200 16.30 -6.64 -5.88
CA ASP A 200 17.46 -5.85 -5.43
C ASP A 200 17.01 -4.53 -4.79
N PHE A 201 16.08 -3.81 -5.40
CA PHE A 201 15.57 -2.56 -4.84
C PHE A 201 14.82 -2.78 -3.53
N TYR A 202 13.94 -3.79 -3.47
CA TYR A 202 13.27 -4.13 -2.22
C TYR A 202 14.29 -4.44 -1.11
N ASN A 203 15.23 -5.33 -1.38
CA ASN A 203 16.23 -5.75 -0.41
C ASN A 203 17.11 -4.61 0.08
N ARG A 204 17.40 -3.62 -0.79
CA ARG A 204 18.10 -2.38 -0.39
C ARG A 204 17.26 -1.52 0.53
N CYS A 205 15.96 -1.38 0.26
CA CYS A 205 15.05 -0.61 1.12
C CYS A 205 14.98 -1.17 2.54
N VAL A 206 15.08 -2.48 2.70
CA VAL A 206 14.95 -3.15 4.01
C VAL A 206 16.28 -3.58 4.63
N ASP A 207 17.41 -3.23 4.02
CA ASP A 207 18.72 -3.66 4.52
C ASP A 207 19.00 -3.12 5.92
N GLY A 208 19.29 -4.05 6.87
CA GLY A 208 19.51 -3.73 8.27
C GLY A 208 18.29 -3.20 9.04
N VAL A 209 17.10 -3.16 8.43
CA VAL A 209 15.85 -2.84 9.13
C VAL A 209 15.43 -4.03 10.01
N ARG A 210 15.10 -3.76 11.27
CA ARG A 210 14.68 -4.77 12.24
C ARG A 210 13.33 -4.38 12.83
N VAL A 211 12.29 -5.04 12.36
CA VAL A 211 10.90 -4.89 12.81
C VAL A 211 10.27 -6.27 12.95
N GLU A 212 9.07 -6.34 13.49
CA GLU A 212 8.35 -7.61 13.62
C GLU A 212 7.91 -8.19 12.28
N LYS A 213 7.58 -7.33 11.30
CA LYS A 213 7.13 -7.76 9.98
C LYS A 213 7.50 -6.76 8.89
N LEU A 214 8.14 -7.27 7.87
CA LEU A 214 8.37 -6.59 6.60
C LEU A 214 7.36 -7.10 5.57
N CYS A 215 6.62 -6.19 4.96
CA CYS A 215 5.59 -6.50 3.99
C CYS A 215 5.95 -5.96 2.60
N PHE A 216 5.51 -6.66 1.58
CA PHE A 216 5.69 -6.24 0.20
C PHE A 216 4.36 -6.35 -0.55
N HIS A 217 3.77 -5.21 -0.90
CA HIS A 217 2.58 -5.16 -1.74
C HIS A 217 2.95 -4.98 -3.20
N ILE A 218 2.36 -5.82 -4.05
CA ILE A 218 2.51 -5.73 -5.51
C ILE A 218 1.11 -5.86 -6.11
N CYS A 219 0.72 -4.87 -6.90
CA CYS A 219 -0.54 -4.90 -7.64
C CYS A 219 -0.39 -4.39 -9.07
N PHE A 220 -1.45 -4.53 -9.85
CA PHE A 220 -1.49 -4.12 -11.24
C PHE A 220 -2.00 -2.68 -11.44
N GLY A 221 -2.13 -1.92 -10.34
CA GLY A 221 -2.71 -0.59 -10.32
C GLY A 221 -4.24 -0.59 -10.29
N THR A 222 -4.80 0.48 -9.77
CA THR A 222 -6.27 0.69 -9.65
C THR A 222 -6.71 2.00 -10.30
N LEU A 223 -6.15 2.38 -11.44
CA LEU A 223 -6.57 3.60 -12.10
C LEU A 223 -7.94 3.36 -12.76
N GLU A 224 -8.99 3.92 -12.13
CA GLU A 224 -10.36 3.92 -12.67
C GLU A 224 -10.86 2.54 -13.15
N GLY A 225 -10.45 1.47 -12.47
CA GLY A 225 -10.83 0.11 -12.82
C GLY A 225 -9.91 -0.60 -13.82
N PHE A 226 -8.88 0.07 -14.34
CA PHE A 226 -7.93 -0.52 -15.28
C PHE A 226 -6.64 -0.95 -14.60
N SER A 227 -6.01 -2.00 -15.13
CA SER A 227 -4.63 -2.34 -14.83
C SER A 227 -3.69 -1.65 -15.84
N PHE A 228 -2.48 -1.33 -15.40
CA PHE A 228 -1.47 -0.72 -16.29
C PHE A 228 -0.69 -1.73 -17.12
N SER A 229 -0.80 -3.01 -16.78
CA SER A 229 -0.01 -4.08 -17.39
C SER A 229 -0.84 -5.37 -17.49
N GLU A 230 -0.30 -6.37 -18.13
CA GLU A 230 -0.83 -7.72 -18.05
C GLU A 230 -0.93 -8.15 -16.58
N ARG A 231 -2.08 -8.67 -16.19
CA ARG A 231 -2.34 -9.08 -14.80
C ARG A 231 -1.84 -10.51 -14.56
N SER A 232 -0.52 -10.66 -14.45
CA SER A 232 0.12 -11.94 -14.15
C SER A 232 1.28 -11.75 -13.17
N TYR A 233 1.32 -12.55 -12.11
CA TYR A 233 2.44 -12.62 -11.19
C TYR A 233 3.52 -13.61 -11.64
N ARG A 234 3.19 -14.54 -12.53
CA ARG A 234 4.11 -15.61 -12.98
C ARG A 234 5.49 -15.10 -13.44
N PRO A 235 5.63 -13.98 -14.18
CA PRO A 235 6.93 -13.46 -14.58
C PRO A 235 7.85 -13.05 -13.41
N LEU A 236 7.30 -12.81 -12.22
CA LEU A 236 8.08 -12.46 -11.04
C LEU A 236 8.68 -13.68 -10.34
N PHE A 237 8.11 -14.88 -10.56
CA PHE A 237 8.55 -16.12 -9.94
C PHE A 237 9.62 -16.84 -10.77
N PRO A 238 10.59 -17.54 -10.11
CA PRO A 238 10.75 -17.64 -8.65
C PRO A 238 11.50 -16.45 -8.01
N ALA A 239 12.04 -15.51 -8.80
CA ALA A 239 12.97 -14.48 -8.33
C ALA A 239 12.41 -13.67 -7.13
N ILE A 240 11.11 -13.36 -7.13
CA ILE A 240 10.49 -12.56 -6.08
C ILE A 240 10.64 -13.21 -4.67
N LEU A 241 10.83 -14.52 -4.60
CA LEU A 241 11.02 -15.25 -3.34
C LEU A 241 12.38 -14.96 -2.68
N GLU A 242 13.31 -14.32 -3.38
CA GLU A 242 14.61 -13.87 -2.86
C GLU A 242 14.50 -12.54 -2.11
N THR A 243 13.33 -11.89 -2.10
CA THR A 243 13.08 -10.70 -1.28
C THR A 243 13.10 -11.07 0.20
N ARG A 244 13.68 -10.18 1.01
CA ARG A 244 13.71 -10.31 2.48
C ARG A 244 12.39 -9.87 3.12
N THR A 245 11.27 -10.24 2.52
CA THR A 245 9.95 -9.95 3.02
C THR A 245 9.40 -11.11 3.84
N ASP A 246 8.67 -10.80 4.92
CA ASP A 246 7.93 -11.79 5.70
C ASP A 246 6.56 -12.09 5.08
N GLN A 247 5.96 -11.08 4.41
CA GLN A 247 4.62 -11.16 3.88
C GLN A 247 4.51 -10.47 2.51
N PHE A 248 3.93 -11.16 1.55
CA PHE A 248 3.44 -10.54 0.32
C PHE A 248 1.96 -10.16 0.45
N LEU A 249 1.58 -8.99 -0.07
CA LEU A 249 0.18 -8.61 -0.26
C LEU A 249 -0.10 -8.53 -1.75
N LEU A 250 -0.98 -9.41 -2.24
CA LEU A 250 -1.25 -9.57 -3.68
C LEU A 250 -2.75 -9.47 -3.96
N GLU A 251 -3.11 -8.92 -5.14
CA GLU A 251 -4.50 -8.82 -5.59
C GLU A 251 -4.95 -10.11 -6.28
N PHE A 252 -6.12 -10.61 -5.91
CA PHE A 252 -6.70 -11.81 -6.48
C PHE A 252 -8.18 -11.71 -6.79
N ALA A 253 -8.96 -10.88 -6.04
CA ALA A 253 -10.41 -10.86 -6.16
C ALA A 253 -10.88 -10.40 -7.55
N ASN A 254 -10.24 -9.38 -8.14
CA ASN A 254 -10.59 -8.90 -9.49
C ASN A 254 -10.16 -9.86 -10.62
N ARG A 255 -9.50 -10.96 -10.28
CA ARG A 255 -8.99 -11.99 -11.22
C ARG A 255 -9.58 -13.36 -10.91
N GLU A 256 -10.62 -13.44 -10.10
CA GLU A 256 -11.28 -14.70 -9.68
C GLU A 256 -10.29 -15.75 -9.14
N LEU A 257 -9.30 -15.28 -8.37
CA LEU A 257 -8.21 -16.07 -7.77
C LEU A 257 -7.30 -16.77 -8.80
N SER A 258 -7.20 -16.27 -10.02
CA SER A 258 -6.23 -16.80 -10.98
C SER A 258 -4.81 -16.72 -10.40
N GLU A 259 -3.97 -17.68 -10.77
CA GLU A 259 -2.57 -17.80 -10.33
C GLU A 259 -2.34 -18.04 -8.84
N ILE A 260 -3.38 -18.23 -8.00
CA ILE A 260 -3.17 -18.61 -6.59
C ILE A 260 -2.34 -19.91 -6.46
N GLY A 261 -2.42 -20.78 -7.45
CA GLY A 261 -1.63 -22.01 -7.54
C GLY A 261 -0.13 -21.80 -7.52
N LEU A 262 0.38 -20.62 -7.92
CA LEU A 262 1.80 -20.26 -7.85
C LEU A 262 2.37 -20.42 -6.44
N TRP A 263 1.56 -20.11 -5.41
CA TRP A 263 1.99 -20.24 -4.02
C TRP A 263 2.46 -21.64 -3.66
N ARG A 264 1.73 -22.65 -4.08
CA ARG A 264 2.10 -24.06 -3.89
C ARG A 264 3.13 -24.54 -4.91
N GLU A 265 3.00 -24.12 -6.18
CA GLU A 265 3.92 -24.50 -7.28
C GLU A 265 5.37 -24.15 -6.94
N PHE A 266 5.61 -22.95 -6.41
CA PHE A 266 6.96 -22.48 -6.05
C PHE A 266 7.32 -22.70 -4.57
N GLY A 267 6.48 -23.37 -3.79
CA GLY A 267 6.77 -23.68 -2.38
C GLY A 267 7.00 -22.45 -1.51
N CYS A 268 6.21 -21.39 -1.70
CA CYS A 268 6.36 -20.13 -1.00
C CYS A 268 6.30 -20.31 0.53
N ARG A 269 7.27 -19.72 1.23
CA ARG A 269 7.39 -19.82 2.70
C ARG A 269 6.89 -18.58 3.42
N GLN A 270 6.84 -17.45 2.73
CA GLN A 270 6.34 -16.18 3.24
C GLN A 270 4.84 -16.27 3.54
N GLU A 271 4.34 -15.37 4.37
CA GLU A 271 2.91 -15.17 4.52
C GLU A 271 2.31 -14.57 3.23
N LEU A 272 1.07 -14.90 2.95
CA LEU A 272 0.29 -14.28 1.88
C LEU A 272 -0.85 -13.45 2.45
N GLY A 273 -0.80 -12.14 2.27
CA GLY A 273 -1.97 -11.26 2.32
C GLY A 273 -2.70 -11.35 0.98
N ALA A 274 -3.81 -12.05 0.96
CA ALA A 274 -4.57 -12.27 -0.27
C ALA A 274 -5.73 -11.28 -0.39
N GLY A 275 -5.81 -10.58 -1.52
CA GLY A 275 -6.94 -9.74 -1.88
C GLY A 275 -8.20 -10.58 -2.11
N VAL A 276 -9.25 -10.33 -1.32
CA VAL A 276 -10.52 -11.06 -1.40
C VAL A 276 -11.72 -10.16 -1.70
N VAL A 277 -11.53 -8.84 -1.74
CA VAL A 277 -12.50 -7.85 -2.20
C VAL A 277 -11.90 -7.03 -3.33
N ASP A 278 -12.66 -6.90 -4.41
CA ASP A 278 -12.25 -6.18 -5.61
C ASP A 278 -12.49 -4.68 -5.46
N LEU A 279 -11.47 -3.88 -5.70
CA LEU A 279 -11.54 -2.41 -5.60
C LEU A 279 -11.69 -1.71 -6.95
N LYS A 280 -11.75 -2.48 -8.04
CA LYS A 280 -11.93 -1.97 -9.41
C LYS A 280 -13.40 -1.90 -9.83
N ASN A 281 -14.32 -2.10 -8.88
CA ASN A 281 -15.75 -1.97 -9.11
C ASN A 281 -16.48 -1.45 -7.86
N PHE A 282 -17.73 -1.03 -8.02
CA PHE A 282 -18.57 -0.48 -6.94
C PHE A 282 -19.49 -1.51 -6.28
N TYR A 283 -19.40 -2.78 -6.68
CA TYR A 283 -20.15 -3.84 -6.05
C TYR A 283 -19.56 -4.18 -4.68
N VAL A 284 -20.40 -4.25 -3.64
CA VAL A 284 -20.00 -4.75 -2.33
C VAL A 284 -20.21 -6.26 -2.30
N GLU A 285 -19.15 -7.00 -2.10
CA GLU A 285 -19.18 -8.45 -1.99
C GLU A 285 -20.05 -8.90 -0.82
N LYS A 286 -20.83 -9.97 -1.04
CA LYS A 286 -21.51 -10.63 0.08
C LYS A 286 -20.49 -11.40 0.93
N PRO A 287 -20.65 -11.47 2.26
CA PRO A 287 -19.75 -12.23 3.13
C PRO A 287 -19.51 -13.68 2.68
N GLU A 288 -20.52 -14.33 2.12
CA GLU A 288 -20.44 -15.71 1.62
C GLU A 288 -19.54 -15.83 0.39
N VAL A 289 -19.46 -14.77 -0.45
CA VAL A 289 -18.56 -14.72 -1.59
C VAL A 289 -17.12 -14.61 -1.09
N VAL A 290 -16.88 -13.74 -0.12
CA VAL A 290 -15.56 -13.61 0.53
C VAL A 290 -15.16 -14.93 1.19
N ALA A 291 -16.02 -15.54 1.97
CA ALA A 291 -15.78 -16.84 2.62
C ALA A 291 -15.43 -17.94 1.59
N ARG A 292 -16.14 -17.98 0.46
CA ARG A 292 -15.83 -18.92 -0.63
C ARG A 292 -14.45 -18.68 -1.22
N ARG A 293 -14.05 -17.41 -1.45
CA ARG A 293 -12.70 -17.05 -1.91
C ARG A 293 -11.64 -17.52 -0.90
N ILE A 294 -11.85 -17.29 0.38
CA ILE A 294 -10.92 -17.71 1.44
C ILE A 294 -10.76 -19.24 1.47
N ARG A 295 -11.84 -20.01 1.35
CA ARG A 295 -11.76 -21.49 1.31
C ARG A 295 -10.91 -21.97 0.12
N ARG A 296 -11.06 -21.35 -1.05
CA ARG A 296 -10.22 -21.66 -2.22
C ARG A 296 -8.74 -21.29 -1.99
N LEU A 297 -8.47 -20.17 -1.31
CA LEU A 297 -7.10 -19.79 -0.95
C LEU A 297 -6.45 -20.83 -0.02
N LEU A 298 -7.21 -21.39 0.93
CA LEU A 298 -6.75 -22.41 1.86
C LEU A 298 -6.41 -23.76 1.18
N GLU A 299 -6.82 -23.98 -0.06
CA GLU A 299 -6.37 -25.13 -0.86
C GLU A 299 -4.90 -25.01 -1.30
N HIS A 300 -4.33 -23.80 -1.27
CA HIS A 300 -2.99 -23.50 -1.79
C HIS A 300 -2.06 -22.90 -0.72
N VAL A 301 -2.61 -22.26 0.30
CA VAL A 301 -1.87 -21.52 1.33
C VAL A 301 -2.20 -22.09 2.71
N PRO A 302 -1.21 -22.48 3.53
CA PRO A 302 -1.45 -22.89 4.91
C PRO A 302 -2.18 -21.80 5.71
N VAL A 303 -3.12 -22.22 6.55
CA VAL A 303 -3.98 -21.33 7.34
C VAL A 303 -3.21 -20.38 8.26
N ASP A 304 -2.08 -20.83 8.77
CA ASP A 304 -1.19 -20.06 9.65
C ASP A 304 -0.35 -19.01 8.91
N ARG A 305 -0.36 -19.04 7.57
CA ARG A 305 0.35 -18.10 6.70
C ARG A 305 -0.56 -17.28 5.79
N LEU A 306 -1.87 -17.46 5.88
CA LEU A 306 -2.84 -16.70 5.10
C LEU A 306 -3.38 -15.51 5.88
N TRP A 307 -3.23 -14.32 5.33
CA TRP A 307 -3.83 -13.07 5.78
C TRP A 307 -4.85 -12.58 4.75
N ILE A 308 -5.81 -11.80 5.19
CA ILE A 308 -6.93 -11.34 4.37
C ILE A 308 -6.90 -9.83 4.23
N ASN A 309 -6.88 -9.35 3.00
CA ASN A 309 -6.87 -7.92 2.67
C ASN A 309 -7.73 -7.62 1.42
N PRO A 310 -8.02 -6.34 1.14
CA PRO A 310 -8.53 -5.95 -0.16
C PRO A 310 -7.45 -6.07 -1.24
N ASP A 311 -7.84 -6.09 -2.51
CA ASP A 311 -6.92 -6.23 -3.63
C ASP A 311 -5.83 -5.13 -3.68
N CYS A 312 -6.17 -3.91 -3.24
CA CYS A 312 -5.27 -2.77 -3.26
C CYS A 312 -5.72 -1.72 -2.24
N GLY A 313 -5.17 -0.50 -2.29
CA GLY A 313 -5.64 0.65 -1.51
C GLY A 313 -7.02 1.15 -1.94
N LEU A 314 -7.78 1.70 -1.00
CA LEU A 314 -9.18 2.12 -1.20
C LEU A 314 -9.34 3.58 -1.66
N ALA A 315 -8.27 4.35 -1.83
CA ALA A 315 -8.29 5.80 -2.01
C ALA A 315 -9.26 6.31 -3.11
N ARG A 316 -9.49 5.49 -4.16
CA ARG A 316 -10.35 5.85 -5.30
C ARG A 316 -11.83 5.52 -5.11
N LEU A 317 -12.19 4.85 -4.04
CA LEU A 317 -13.59 4.53 -3.73
C LEU A 317 -14.25 5.66 -2.93
N PRO A 318 -15.56 5.87 -3.08
CA PRO A 318 -16.33 6.65 -2.11
C PRO A 318 -16.20 6.02 -0.71
N ARG A 319 -16.09 6.86 0.33
CA ARG A 319 -15.88 6.40 1.70
C ARG A 319 -16.88 5.33 2.15
N TYR A 320 -18.18 5.55 1.90
CA TYR A 320 -19.22 4.60 2.30
C TYR A 320 -19.00 3.22 1.68
N LEU A 321 -18.58 3.20 0.42
CA LEU A 321 -18.31 1.95 -0.31
C LEU A 321 -17.07 1.24 0.22
N GLY A 322 -15.98 1.98 0.46
CA GLY A 322 -14.78 1.44 1.08
C GLY A 322 -15.08 0.80 2.43
N PHE A 323 -15.86 1.48 3.26
CA PHE A 323 -16.29 0.98 4.57
C PHE A 323 -17.11 -0.32 4.46
N GLU A 324 -18.14 -0.36 3.59
CA GLU A 324 -18.98 -1.55 3.43
C GLU A 324 -18.20 -2.74 2.84
N LYS A 325 -17.24 -2.51 1.94
CA LYS A 325 -16.36 -3.55 1.43
C LYS A 325 -15.46 -4.15 2.53
N LEU A 326 -14.90 -3.33 3.41
CA LEU A 326 -14.12 -3.82 4.56
C LEU A 326 -14.98 -4.60 5.55
N LYS A 327 -16.20 -4.15 5.83
CA LYS A 327 -17.15 -4.90 6.67
C LYS A 327 -17.49 -6.27 6.07
N ALA A 328 -17.76 -6.33 4.78
CA ALA A 328 -18.03 -7.57 4.07
C ALA A 328 -16.83 -8.53 4.11
N MET A 329 -15.61 -7.99 3.96
CA MET A 329 -14.37 -8.74 4.07
C MET A 329 -14.20 -9.37 5.47
N VAL A 330 -14.38 -8.58 6.52
CA VAL A 330 -14.27 -9.06 7.91
C VAL A 330 -15.37 -10.07 8.23
N ALA A 331 -16.61 -9.82 7.80
CA ALA A 331 -17.73 -10.74 8.02
C ALA A 331 -17.51 -12.09 7.32
N GLY A 332 -17.03 -12.08 6.07
CA GLY A 332 -16.68 -13.30 5.35
C GLY A 332 -15.52 -14.06 5.97
N THR A 333 -14.52 -13.35 6.49
CA THR A 333 -13.40 -13.95 7.23
C THR A 333 -13.88 -14.61 8.52
N ARG A 334 -14.80 -13.98 9.25
CA ARG A 334 -15.37 -14.53 10.47
C ARG A 334 -16.08 -15.87 10.21
N ILE A 335 -16.85 -16.00 9.13
CA ILE A 335 -17.49 -17.28 8.75
C ILE A 335 -16.44 -18.39 8.68
N VAL A 336 -15.33 -18.16 8.00
CA VAL A 336 -14.28 -19.20 7.86
C VAL A 336 -13.54 -19.46 9.17
N ARG A 337 -13.31 -18.43 10.00
CA ARG A 337 -12.73 -18.60 11.34
C ARG A 337 -13.60 -19.51 12.23
N GLU A 338 -14.91 -19.31 12.21
CA GLU A 338 -15.88 -20.13 12.95
C GLU A 338 -15.89 -21.59 12.45
N GLU A 339 -15.82 -21.81 11.14
CA GLU A 339 -15.69 -23.16 10.56
C GLU A 339 -14.40 -23.87 10.96
N LEU A 340 -13.28 -23.13 11.03
CA LEU A 340 -11.99 -23.68 11.44
C LEU A 340 -11.95 -24.00 12.94
N ALA A 341 -12.63 -23.23 13.76
CA ALA A 341 -12.73 -23.45 15.20
C ALA A 341 -13.65 -24.63 15.57
N ALA A 342 -14.59 -24.98 14.69
CA ALA A 342 -15.51 -26.10 14.87
C ALA A 342 -14.94 -27.48 14.48
N ARG A 343 -13.74 -27.52 13.91
CA ARG A 343 -13.01 -28.73 13.50
C ARG A 343 -12.06 -29.20 14.60
#